data_cca4dc4c723bd6582afc9054e3a2ed8d
#
_entry.id   cca4dc4c723bd6582afc9054e3a2ed8d
#
_cell.length_a   1.000
_cell.length_b   1.000
_cell.length_c   1.000
_cell.angle_alpha   90.00
_cell.angle_beta   90.00
_cell.angle_gamma   90.00
#
_symmetry.space_group_name_H-M   'P 1'
#
loop_
_entity.id
_entity.type
_entity.pdbx_description
1 polymer ?
#
loop_
_entity_poly.entity_id
_entity_poly.type
_entity_poly.pdbx_seq_one_letter_code
_entity_poly.pdbx_strand_id
1 'polypeptide(L)'
;MELTLKQKTAFGIGAVGKDMVYALSASYVMYYYQDVLGLSASFVGVVLMAARFFDAFNDPFMGVLVAKTRTRWGRFRPWIFSGTLLNALVLYALFAAPVLDEAALMVYFSVVYILWGITYTMMDIPYWSMIPAVTRTPKDRENLSMVGRTCAGVGSALIAMFTMLLVGILGGDSERAGFRWVALIVAAIFAVTELVCCISMKETTPSEMKTATVKEMFSALFRNDQAMVVVGSIVLINSALYLTSNFIIYFFKYDLGGAGWKATYTLFSTVGGAAQILGMMVLYPLLRKKLSSTQVFYLSLLLALCGYGMLLVFCLTGLSHSLALLCIPGVVVFACNGMLTVLTTLFLSNSVDYGQLKTGRREESCLLYTSPSPRDLWRSRMPSSA
;
A
#
# COMPACT_ATOMS: atom_id res chain seq x y z
N MET A 1 22.33 18.98 -8.02
CA MET A 1 22.97 17.85 -7.30
C MET A 1 22.09 16.64 -7.52
N GLU A 2 22.67 15.55 -7.99
CA GLU A 2 21.98 14.25 -8.01
C GLU A 2 21.75 13.78 -6.56
N LEU A 3 20.66 13.05 -6.34
CA LEU A 3 20.40 12.44 -5.03
C LEU A 3 21.52 11.47 -4.67
N THR A 4 22.09 11.66 -3.49
CA THR A 4 23.15 10.78 -2.98
C THR A 4 22.58 9.39 -2.72
N LEU A 5 23.43 8.37 -2.80
CA LEU A 5 23.03 6.98 -2.48
C LEU A 5 22.43 6.91 -1.06
N LYS A 6 23.00 7.65 -0.09
CA LYS A 6 22.51 7.77 1.29
C LYS A 6 21.05 8.25 1.35
N GLN A 7 20.69 9.25 0.55
CA GLN A 7 19.30 9.76 0.49
C GLN A 7 18.36 8.72 -0.12
N LYS A 8 18.76 8.08 -1.24
CA LYS A 8 17.95 7.03 -1.88
C LYS A 8 17.71 5.85 -0.92
N THR A 9 18.76 5.43 -0.18
CA THR A 9 18.65 4.36 0.81
C THR A 9 17.75 4.77 1.99
N ALA A 10 17.91 5.98 2.51
CA ALA A 10 17.08 6.48 3.60
C ALA A 10 15.60 6.55 3.22
N PHE A 11 15.29 6.99 1.99
CA PHE A 11 13.94 6.97 1.45
C PHE A 11 13.41 5.52 1.32
N GLY A 12 14.20 4.60 0.78
CA GLY A 12 13.80 3.20 0.68
C GLY A 12 13.53 2.55 2.04
N ILE A 13 14.39 2.79 3.03
CA ILE A 13 14.21 2.27 4.40
C ILE A 13 12.92 2.82 5.03
N GLY A 14 12.60 4.11 4.85
CA GLY A 14 11.32 4.68 5.27
C GLY A 14 10.14 3.94 4.63
N ALA A 15 10.20 3.66 3.31
CA ALA A 15 9.16 2.89 2.62
C ALA A 15 8.94 1.50 3.22
N VAL A 16 10.00 0.80 3.67
CA VAL A 16 9.88 -0.51 4.35
C VAL A 16 9.02 -0.37 5.61
N GLY A 17 9.40 0.53 6.53
CA GLY A 17 8.68 0.70 7.80
C GLY A 17 7.24 1.14 7.61
N LYS A 18 7.01 2.10 6.72
CA LYS A 18 5.69 2.59 6.36
C LYS A 18 4.75 1.48 5.88
N ASP A 19 5.21 0.65 4.95
CA ASP A 19 4.40 -0.44 4.42
C ASP A 19 4.26 -1.63 5.38
N MET A 20 5.19 -1.82 6.30
CA MET A 20 5.00 -2.78 7.41
C MET A 20 3.77 -2.41 8.25
N VAL A 21 3.61 -1.14 8.62
CA VAL A 21 2.44 -0.65 9.36
C VAL A 21 1.15 -0.85 8.56
N TYR A 22 1.17 -0.49 7.28
CA TYR A 22 0.02 -0.66 6.40
C TYR A 22 -0.38 -2.12 6.25
N ALA A 23 0.58 -3.00 5.95
CA ALA A 23 0.34 -4.42 5.76
C ALA A 23 -0.16 -5.12 7.02
N LEU A 24 0.37 -4.75 8.21
CA LEU A 24 -0.10 -5.28 9.48
C LEU A 24 -1.57 -4.94 9.71
N SER A 25 -1.97 -3.69 9.51
CA SER A 25 -3.36 -3.28 9.62
C SER A 25 -4.22 -3.94 8.54
N ALA A 26 -3.83 -3.86 7.27
CA ALA A 26 -4.64 -4.35 6.16
C ALA A 26 -4.91 -5.86 6.21
N SER A 27 -3.95 -6.66 6.71
CA SER A 27 -4.05 -8.13 6.69
C SER A 27 -4.54 -8.74 8.00
N TYR A 28 -4.35 -8.06 9.14
CA TYR A 28 -4.57 -8.70 10.45
C TYR A 28 -5.57 -8.01 11.36
N VAL A 29 -6.02 -6.79 11.07
CA VAL A 29 -7.02 -6.10 11.90
C VAL A 29 -8.33 -6.89 11.97
N MET A 30 -8.83 -7.38 10.83
CA MET A 30 -10.05 -8.18 10.83
C MET A 30 -9.91 -9.44 11.68
N TYR A 31 -8.81 -10.20 11.49
CA TYR A 31 -8.52 -11.39 12.29
C TYR A 31 -8.42 -11.07 13.78
N TYR A 32 -7.70 -10.02 14.16
CA TYR A 32 -7.49 -9.64 15.55
C TYR A 32 -8.79 -9.28 16.26
N TYR A 33 -9.62 -8.43 15.64
CA TYR A 33 -10.88 -8.00 16.28
C TYR A 33 -11.97 -9.06 16.25
N GLN A 34 -12.03 -9.87 15.22
CA GLN A 34 -13.02 -10.94 15.10
C GLN A 34 -12.61 -12.19 15.89
N ASP A 35 -11.44 -12.77 15.60
CA ASP A 35 -11.07 -14.09 16.09
C ASP A 35 -10.36 -14.06 17.44
N VAL A 36 -9.62 -12.98 17.75
CA VAL A 36 -8.87 -12.85 19.01
C VAL A 36 -9.70 -12.10 20.05
N LEU A 37 -10.44 -11.06 19.67
CA LEU A 37 -11.23 -10.24 20.59
C LEU A 37 -12.73 -10.57 20.59
N GLY A 38 -13.23 -11.34 19.61
CA GLY A 38 -14.61 -11.88 19.59
C GLY A 38 -15.68 -10.94 19.04
N LEU A 39 -15.33 -9.83 18.36
CA LEU A 39 -16.33 -8.98 17.70
C LEU A 39 -16.95 -9.66 16.48
N SER A 40 -18.18 -9.32 16.16
CA SER A 40 -18.84 -9.87 14.97
C SER A 40 -18.14 -9.45 13.67
N ALA A 41 -17.94 -10.40 12.74
CA ALA A 41 -17.34 -10.15 11.43
C ALA A 41 -18.07 -9.05 10.64
N SER A 42 -19.41 -9.05 10.74
CA SER A 42 -20.25 -8.05 10.05
C SER A 42 -19.95 -6.65 10.55
N PHE A 43 -19.83 -6.47 11.87
CA PHE A 43 -19.51 -5.16 12.47
C PHE A 43 -18.12 -4.71 12.05
N VAL A 44 -17.11 -5.56 12.19
CA VAL A 44 -15.74 -5.24 11.78
C VAL A 44 -15.70 -4.87 10.29
N GLY A 45 -16.36 -5.65 9.43
CA GLY A 45 -16.45 -5.36 8.00
C GLY A 45 -17.11 -4.02 7.68
N VAL A 46 -18.18 -3.65 8.39
CA VAL A 46 -18.83 -2.33 8.23
C VAL A 46 -17.88 -1.20 8.62
N VAL A 47 -17.15 -1.31 9.74
CA VAL A 47 -16.17 -0.30 10.15
C VAL A 47 -15.05 -0.16 9.12
N LEU A 48 -14.50 -1.28 8.62
CA LEU A 48 -13.46 -1.27 7.58
C LEU A 48 -13.97 -0.59 6.31
N MET A 49 -15.20 -0.88 5.90
CA MET A 49 -15.83 -0.25 4.72
C MET A 49 -16.07 1.25 4.95
N ALA A 50 -16.63 1.63 6.09
CA ALA A 50 -16.87 3.04 6.44
C ALA A 50 -15.57 3.85 6.46
N ALA A 51 -14.48 3.27 6.96
CA ALA A 51 -13.17 3.91 6.93
C ALA A 51 -12.67 4.15 5.49
N ARG A 52 -12.91 3.23 4.53
CA ARG A 52 -12.56 3.46 3.11
C ARG A 52 -13.33 4.61 2.49
N PHE A 53 -14.61 4.76 2.83
CA PHE A 53 -15.38 5.95 2.41
C PHE A 53 -14.82 7.22 3.05
N PHE A 54 -14.45 7.15 4.32
CA PHE A 54 -13.84 8.29 5.01
C PHE A 54 -12.50 8.69 4.38
N ASP A 55 -11.64 7.72 4.05
CA ASP A 55 -10.34 7.95 3.39
C ASP A 55 -10.51 8.71 2.06
N ALA A 56 -11.54 8.39 1.27
CA ALA A 56 -11.83 9.07 0.00
C ALA A 56 -12.04 10.60 0.14
N PHE A 57 -12.50 11.06 1.31
CA PHE A 57 -12.63 12.48 1.63
C PHE A 57 -11.42 13.03 2.36
N ASN A 58 -10.83 12.24 3.26
CA ASN A 58 -9.70 12.63 4.07
C ASN A 58 -8.44 12.85 3.23
N ASP A 59 -8.17 12.02 2.22
CA ASP A 59 -6.95 12.09 1.42
C ASP A 59 -6.84 13.41 0.62
N PRO A 60 -7.86 13.88 -0.13
CA PRO A 60 -7.82 15.18 -0.78
C PRO A 60 -7.69 16.34 0.20
N PHE A 61 -8.35 16.24 1.38
CA PHE A 61 -8.26 17.28 2.40
C PHE A 61 -6.84 17.39 2.97
N MET A 62 -6.22 16.26 3.31
CA MET A 62 -4.82 16.22 3.74
C MET A 62 -3.87 16.75 2.66
N GLY A 63 -4.11 16.41 1.41
CA GLY A 63 -3.32 16.93 0.29
C GLY A 63 -3.33 18.47 0.23
N VAL A 64 -4.49 19.09 0.41
CA VAL A 64 -4.62 20.56 0.46
C VAL A 64 -3.92 21.14 1.68
N LEU A 65 -4.04 20.53 2.87
CA LEU A 65 -3.36 20.97 4.09
C LEU A 65 -1.84 20.94 3.92
N VAL A 66 -1.30 19.85 3.41
CA VAL A 66 0.13 19.68 3.14
C VAL A 66 0.61 20.72 2.12
N ALA A 67 -0.15 20.93 1.04
CA ALA A 67 0.20 21.89 0.00
C ALA A 67 0.25 23.35 0.51
N LYS A 68 -0.58 23.72 1.49
CA LYS A 68 -0.61 25.04 2.13
C LYS A 68 0.44 25.22 3.23
N THR A 69 1.04 24.14 3.70
CA THR A 69 2.00 24.19 4.82
C THR A 69 3.31 24.85 4.37
N ARG A 70 3.79 25.81 5.18
CA ARG A 70 5.08 26.47 5.01
C ARG A 70 5.76 26.57 6.37
N THR A 71 6.78 25.74 6.57
CA THR A 71 7.56 25.75 7.81
C THR A 71 9.06 25.86 7.53
N ARG A 72 9.84 26.17 8.58
CA ARG A 72 11.32 26.20 8.50
C ARG A 72 11.93 24.83 8.18
N TRP A 73 11.20 23.74 8.43
CA TRP A 73 11.61 22.36 8.13
C TRP A 73 11.23 21.92 6.72
N GLY A 74 10.53 22.75 5.96
CA GLY A 74 9.97 22.45 4.67
C GLY A 74 8.45 22.26 4.74
N ARG A 75 7.88 21.72 3.66
CA ARG A 75 6.43 21.50 3.52
C ARG A 75 6.01 20.11 4.01
N PHE A 76 6.78 19.08 3.66
CA PHE A 76 6.40 17.67 3.85
C PHE A 76 6.94 17.10 5.16
N ARG A 77 8.17 17.46 5.55
CA ARG A 77 8.86 16.90 6.72
C ARG A 77 8.10 17.03 8.05
N PRO A 78 7.45 18.17 8.38
CA PRO A 78 6.67 18.28 9.61
C PRO A 78 5.53 17.27 9.69
N TRP A 79 4.86 17.04 8.54
CA TRP A 79 3.75 16.08 8.44
C TRP A 79 4.22 14.64 8.54
N ILE A 80 5.33 14.29 7.86
CA ILE A 80 5.94 12.96 7.99
C ILE A 80 6.33 12.71 9.44
N PHE A 81 7.01 13.65 10.08
CA PHE A 81 7.44 13.52 11.47
C PHE A 81 6.27 13.33 12.44
N SER A 82 5.31 14.25 12.45
CA SER A 82 4.16 14.21 13.35
C SER A 82 3.24 13.03 13.05
N GLY A 83 2.97 12.77 11.74
CA GLY A 83 2.15 11.66 11.30
C GLY A 83 2.75 10.31 11.69
N THR A 84 4.06 10.14 11.55
CA THR A 84 4.77 8.91 11.96
C THR A 84 4.62 8.64 13.46
N LEU A 85 4.88 9.63 14.30
CA LEU A 85 4.79 9.44 15.75
C LEU A 85 3.36 9.15 16.21
N LEU A 86 2.39 9.90 15.69
CA LEU A 86 0.98 9.68 16.01
C LEU A 86 0.50 8.33 15.50
N ASN A 87 0.84 7.97 14.25
CA ASN A 87 0.41 6.69 13.67
C ASN A 87 1.05 5.49 14.38
N ALA A 88 2.31 5.58 14.80
CA ALA A 88 2.96 4.54 15.60
C ALA A 88 2.24 4.29 16.93
N LEU A 89 1.80 5.36 17.62
CA LEU A 89 1.02 5.26 18.85
C LEU A 89 -0.36 4.66 18.59
N VAL A 90 -1.04 5.11 17.54
CA VAL A 90 -2.38 4.61 17.19
C VAL A 90 -2.32 3.16 16.67
N LEU A 91 -1.27 2.76 15.92
CA LEU A 91 -1.06 1.36 15.55
C LEU A 91 -0.90 0.47 16.79
N TYR A 92 -0.09 0.91 17.74
CA TYR A 92 0.04 0.17 18.99
C TYR A 92 -1.30 0.07 19.72
N ALA A 93 -2.05 1.17 19.87
CA ALA A 93 -3.37 1.17 20.46
C ALA A 93 -4.34 0.21 19.73
N LEU A 94 -4.27 0.16 18.41
CA LEU A 94 -5.12 -0.70 17.57
C LEU A 94 -4.97 -2.19 17.92
N PHE A 95 -3.75 -2.66 18.19
CA PHE A 95 -3.44 -4.06 18.53
C PHE A 95 -3.20 -4.30 20.04
N ALA A 96 -3.24 -3.27 20.86
CA ALA A 96 -3.16 -3.35 22.32
C ALA A 96 -4.50 -2.96 22.97
N ALA A 97 -5.62 -3.32 22.33
CA ALA A 97 -6.96 -2.98 22.81
C ALA A 97 -7.13 -3.38 24.29
N PRO A 98 -7.66 -2.50 25.16
CA PRO A 98 -7.90 -2.81 26.56
C PRO A 98 -9.00 -3.88 26.72
N VAL A 99 -9.10 -4.47 27.90
CA VAL A 99 -10.18 -5.41 28.23
C VAL A 99 -11.44 -4.60 28.50
N LEU A 100 -12.36 -4.64 27.56
CA LEU A 100 -13.64 -3.89 27.58
C LEU A 100 -14.79 -4.87 27.36
N ASP A 101 -15.98 -4.47 27.74
CA ASP A 101 -17.21 -5.13 27.28
C ASP A 101 -17.40 -4.93 25.77
N GLU A 102 -18.27 -5.75 25.16
CA GLU A 102 -18.43 -5.79 23.70
C GLU A 102 -18.81 -4.42 23.13
N ALA A 103 -19.74 -3.69 23.76
CA ALA A 103 -20.21 -2.40 23.28
C ALA A 103 -19.09 -1.33 23.32
N ALA A 104 -18.33 -1.26 24.42
CA ALA A 104 -17.21 -0.35 24.53
C ALA A 104 -16.06 -0.73 23.59
N LEU A 105 -15.83 -2.02 23.34
CA LEU A 105 -14.84 -2.50 22.38
C LEU A 105 -15.21 -2.13 20.94
N MET A 106 -16.51 -2.19 20.58
CA MET A 106 -17.01 -1.73 19.28
C MET A 106 -16.72 -0.24 19.05
N VAL A 107 -17.01 0.60 20.06
CA VAL A 107 -16.73 2.04 19.99
C VAL A 107 -15.21 2.29 19.90
N TYR A 108 -14.44 1.62 20.74
CA TYR A 108 -12.98 1.72 20.76
C TYR A 108 -12.39 1.40 19.39
N PHE A 109 -12.76 0.24 18.81
CA PHE A 109 -12.29 -0.16 17.50
C PHE A 109 -12.63 0.87 16.41
N SER A 110 -13.88 1.33 16.40
CA SER A 110 -14.32 2.30 15.37
C SER A 110 -13.52 3.59 15.44
N VAL A 111 -13.32 4.13 16.65
CA VAL A 111 -12.56 5.38 16.85
C VAL A 111 -11.07 5.18 16.51
N VAL A 112 -10.45 4.14 17.06
CA VAL A 112 -9.00 3.91 16.87
C VAL A 112 -8.68 3.58 15.41
N TYR A 113 -9.54 2.83 14.71
CA TYR A 113 -9.32 2.50 13.31
C TYR A 113 -9.44 3.73 12.39
N ILE A 114 -10.41 4.62 12.64
CA ILE A 114 -10.52 5.90 11.90
C ILE A 114 -9.31 6.79 12.20
N LEU A 115 -8.89 6.90 13.47
CA LEU A 115 -7.68 7.64 13.85
C LEU A 115 -6.42 7.07 13.19
N TRP A 116 -6.34 5.74 13.06
CA TRP A 116 -5.25 5.08 12.33
C TRP A 116 -5.22 5.54 10.86
N GLY A 117 -6.35 5.54 10.16
CA GLY A 117 -6.46 6.04 8.79
C GLY A 117 -6.01 7.50 8.67
N ILE A 118 -6.53 8.40 9.51
CA ILE A 118 -6.17 9.83 9.51
C ILE A 118 -4.66 10.01 9.71
N THR A 119 -4.10 9.38 10.73
CA THR A 119 -2.67 9.55 11.06
C THR A 119 -1.76 8.88 10.03
N TYR A 120 -2.21 7.80 9.39
CA TYR A 120 -1.50 7.17 8.28
C TYR A 120 -1.47 8.08 7.06
N THR A 121 -2.60 8.61 6.62
CA THR A 121 -2.71 9.55 5.49
C THR A 121 -1.88 10.81 5.75
N MET A 122 -1.85 11.30 6.99
CA MET A 122 -1.06 12.46 7.40
C MET A 122 0.44 12.29 7.14
N MET A 123 0.95 11.08 7.15
CA MET A 123 2.34 10.73 6.84
C MET A 123 2.52 10.27 5.39
N ASP A 124 1.63 9.41 4.88
CA ASP A 124 1.77 8.73 3.59
C ASP A 124 1.72 9.71 2.40
N ILE A 125 0.76 10.63 2.40
CA ILE A 125 0.63 11.64 1.32
C ILE A 125 1.89 12.51 1.21
N PRO A 126 2.40 13.15 2.29
CA PRO A 126 3.64 13.91 2.21
C PRO A 126 4.84 13.08 1.82
N TYR A 127 4.92 11.83 2.24
CA TYR A 127 6.00 10.91 1.91
C TYR A 127 6.13 10.73 0.38
N TRP A 128 5.06 10.34 -0.29
CA TRP A 128 5.07 10.18 -1.75
C TRP A 128 5.18 11.52 -2.49
N SER A 129 4.55 12.57 -1.96
CA SER A 129 4.61 13.92 -2.55
C SER A 129 5.99 14.58 -2.40
N MET A 130 6.84 14.10 -1.52
CA MET A 130 8.21 14.57 -1.37
C MET A 130 9.09 14.21 -2.57
N ILE A 131 8.80 13.12 -3.30
CA ILE A 131 9.61 12.67 -4.43
C ILE A 131 9.89 13.79 -5.43
N PRO A 132 8.89 14.48 -6.03
CA PRO A 132 9.16 15.59 -6.96
C PRO A 132 9.84 16.80 -6.31
N ALA A 133 9.71 17.00 -5.02
CA ALA A 133 10.33 18.13 -4.30
C ALA A 133 11.83 17.95 -4.02
N VAL A 134 12.30 16.70 -3.96
CA VAL A 134 13.71 16.37 -3.70
C VAL A 134 14.47 15.99 -4.96
N THR A 135 13.78 15.71 -6.07
CA THR A 135 14.37 15.28 -7.35
C THR A 135 14.37 16.44 -8.35
N ARG A 136 15.48 16.64 -9.05
CA ARG A 136 15.62 17.68 -10.10
C ARG A 136 15.45 17.11 -11.51
N THR A 137 15.84 15.86 -11.69
CA THR A 137 15.78 15.21 -13.00
C THR A 137 14.66 14.16 -13.02
N PRO A 138 14.01 13.96 -14.17
CA PRO A 138 13.03 12.90 -14.34
C PRO A 138 13.59 11.51 -14.02
N LYS A 139 14.85 11.26 -14.36
CA LYS A 139 15.55 10.00 -14.08
C LYS A 139 15.71 9.75 -12.57
N ASP A 140 16.05 10.79 -11.77
CA ASP A 140 16.13 10.67 -10.32
C ASP A 140 14.75 10.40 -9.71
N ARG A 141 13.70 11.03 -10.26
CA ARG A 141 12.31 10.82 -9.84
C ARG A 141 11.86 9.38 -10.07
N GLU A 142 12.13 8.86 -11.27
CA GLU A 142 11.83 7.48 -11.62
C GLU A 142 12.58 6.49 -10.72
N ASN A 143 13.89 6.69 -10.53
CA ASN A 143 14.71 5.87 -9.67
C ASN A 143 14.22 5.90 -8.21
N LEU A 144 13.91 7.07 -7.66
CA LEU A 144 13.45 7.19 -6.29
C LEU A 144 12.07 6.55 -6.09
N SER A 145 11.17 6.71 -7.06
CA SER A 145 9.87 6.07 -7.07
C SER A 145 9.99 4.54 -7.11
N MET A 146 10.88 4.03 -7.96
CA MET A 146 11.13 2.60 -8.06
C MET A 146 11.72 2.03 -6.77
N VAL A 147 12.72 2.70 -6.17
CA VAL A 147 13.29 2.32 -4.88
C VAL A 147 12.22 2.31 -3.80
N GLY A 148 11.41 3.37 -3.69
CA GLY A 148 10.33 3.46 -2.72
C GLY A 148 9.32 2.32 -2.86
N ARG A 149 8.83 2.05 -4.08
CA ARG A 149 7.85 0.97 -4.34
C ARG A 149 8.41 -0.43 -4.07
N THR A 150 9.66 -0.67 -4.46
CA THR A 150 10.33 -1.95 -4.19
C THR A 150 10.50 -2.19 -2.69
N CYS A 151 11.01 -1.19 -1.97
CA CYS A 151 11.19 -1.28 -0.53
C CYS A 151 9.85 -1.41 0.22
N ALA A 152 8.81 -0.73 -0.23
CA ALA A 152 7.44 -0.89 0.25
C ALA A 152 6.97 -2.34 0.12
N GLY A 153 7.15 -2.95 -1.05
CA GLY A 153 6.83 -4.38 -1.26
C GLY A 153 7.62 -5.32 -0.33
N VAL A 154 8.88 -5.00 -0.04
CA VAL A 154 9.68 -5.77 0.96
C VAL A 154 9.07 -5.63 2.35
N GLY A 155 8.64 -4.43 2.77
CA GLY A 155 7.97 -4.20 4.06
C GLY A 155 6.70 -5.05 4.20
N SER A 156 5.84 -5.03 3.19
CA SER A 156 4.61 -5.84 3.17
C SER A 156 4.90 -7.34 3.23
N ALA A 157 5.92 -7.81 2.49
CA ALA A 157 6.31 -9.21 2.48
C ALA A 157 6.86 -9.66 3.86
N LEU A 158 7.64 -8.83 4.55
CA LEU A 158 8.12 -9.13 5.90
C LEU A 158 6.95 -9.33 6.88
N ILE A 159 5.92 -8.49 6.81
CA ILE A 159 4.73 -8.65 7.65
C ILE A 159 3.98 -9.94 7.32
N ALA A 160 3.73 -10.22 6.05
CA ALA A 160 3.05 -11.46 5.64
C ALA A 160 3.80 -12.71 6.11
N MET A 161 5.13 -12.65 6.10
CA MET A 161 6.03 -13.77 6.43
C MET A 161 6.16 -14.00 7.93
N PHE A 162 6.31 -12.93 8.71
CA PHE A 162 6.74 -13.06 10.10
C PHE A 162 5.65 -12.78 11.15
N THR A 163 4.54 -12.15 10.81
CA THR A 163 3.55 -11.73 11.82
C THR A 163 3.03 -12.91 12.64
N MET A 164 2.47 -13.95 12.01
CA MET A 164 1.90 -15.07 12.77
C MET A 164 2.94 -15.90 13.51
N LEU A 165 4.16 -16.00 12.96
CA LEU A 165 5.28 -16.62 13.63
C LEU A 165 5.65 -15.86 14.92
N LEU A 166 5.80 -14.54 14.82
CA LEU A 166 6.12 -13.68 15.97
C LEU A 166 4.99 -13.63 16.98
N VAL A 167 3.73 -13.62 16.54
CA VAL A 167 2.55 -13.70 17.43
C VAL A 167 2.62 -14.98 18.29
N GLY A 168 2.96 -16.12 17.69
CA GLY A 168 3.10 -17.37 18.41
C GLY A 168 4.28 -17.37 19.39
N ILE A 169 5.44 -16.87 18.97
CA ILE A 169 6.66 -16.85 19.81
C ILE A 169 6.52 -15.86 20.97
N LEU A 170 6.04 -14.64 20.70
CA LEU A 170 5.99 -13.55 21.68
C LEU A 170 4.75 -13.59 22.57
N GLY A 171 3.66 -14.20 22.08
CA GLY A 171 2.40 -14.29 22.77
C GLY A 171 2.27 -15.50 23.70
N GLY A 172 3.07 -16.56 23.47
CA GLY A 172 2.90 -17.82 24.18
C GLY A 172 1.47 -18.35 24.00
N ASP A 173 0.75 -18.50 25.12
CA ASP A 173 -0.63 -19.00 25.12
C ASP A 173 -1.68 -17.93 24.75
N SER A 174 -1.28 -16.66 24.59
CA SER A 174 -2.20 -15.55 24.30
C SER A 174 -1.88 -14.83 22.99
N GLU A 175 -2.64 -15.10 21.94
CA GLU A 175 -2.52 -14.37 20.67
C GLU A 175 -2.69 -12.85 20.84
N ARG A 176 -3.54 -12.41 21.78
CA ARG A 176 -3.73 -11.00 22.12
C ARG A 176 -2.42 -10.34 22.59
N ALA A 177 -1.66 -11.04 23.45
CA ALA A 177 -0.34 -10.56 23.88
C ALA A 177 0.64 -10.55 22.72
N GLY A 178 0.62 -11.59 21.86
CA GLY A 178 1.46 -11.69 20.67
C GLY A 178 1.26 -10.52 19.71
N PHE A 179 0.02 -10.20 19.36
CA PHE A 179 -0.29 -9.06 18.49
C PHE A 179 0.16 -7.72 19.08
N ARG A 180 -0.01 -7.53 20.40
CA ARG A 180 0.48 -6.33 21.09
C ARG A 180 1.98 -6.14 20.95
N TRP A 181 2.77 -7.22 21.13
CA TRP A 181 4.22 -7.16 20.97
C TRP A 181 4.65 -6.94 19.53
N VAL A 182 4.01 -7.61 18.58
CA VAL A 182 4.28 -7.42 17.15
C VAL A 182 3.99 -5.97 16.74
N ALA A 183 2.85 -5.42 17.17
CA ALA A 183 2.51 -4.04 16.88
C ALA A 183 3.50 -3.04 17.47
N LEU A 184 4.02 -3.30 18.69
CA LEU A 184 5.05 -2.48 19.32
C LEU A 184 6.36 -2.51 18.51
N ILE A 185 6.80 -3.69 18.10
CA ILE A 185 8.02 -3.86 17.29
C ILE A 185 7.88 -3.16 15.94
N VAL A 186 6.76 -3.37 15.25
CA VAL A 186 6.49 -2.74 13.95
C VAL A 186 6.40 -1.22 14.09
N ALA A 187 5.71 -0.72 15.11
CA ALA A 187 5.63 0.71 15.40
C ALA A 187 7.00 1.34 15.68
N ALA A 188 7.87 0.64 16.43
CA ALA A 188 9.23 1.10 16.70
C ALA A 188 10.10 1.11 15.43
N ILE A 189 10.07 0.05 14.62
CA ILE A 189 10.77 -0.01 13.33
C ILE A 189 10.31 1.13 12.43
N PHE A 190 9.00 1.30 12.29
CA PHE A 190 8.40 2.37 11.50
C PHE A 190 8.85 3.76 11.97
N ALA A 191 8.75 4.04 13.26
CA ALA A 191 9.18 5.33 13.80
C ALA A 191 10.66 5.61 13.50
N VAL A 192 11.54 4.65 13.70
CA VAL A 192 12.99 4.81 13.43
C VAL A 192 13.24 5.01 11.93
N THR A 193 12.66 4.17 11.07
CA THR A 193 12.92 4.20 9.62
C THR A 193 12.41 5.48 8.97
N GLU A 194 11.20 5.93 9.34
CA GLU A 194 10.63 7.18 8.84
C GLU A 194 11.33 8.42 9.40
N LEU A 195 11.79 8.41 10.66
CA LEU A 195 12.58 9.51 11.21
C LEU A 195 13.93 9.62 10.50
N VAL A 196 14.59 8.51 10.18
CA VAL A 196 15.83 8.49 9.37
C VAL A 196 15.56 9.06 7.98
N CYS A 197 14.46 8.69 7.34
CA CYS A 197 14.03 9.26 6.07
C CYS A 197 13.81 10.78 6.19
N CYS A 198 13.02 11.22 7.16
CA CYS A 198 12.68 12.63 7.39
C CYS A 198 13.92 13.51 7.62
N ILE A 199 14.92 13.03 8.37
CA ILE A 199 16.16 13.76 8.65
C ILE A 199 17.06 13.80 7.41
N SER A 200 17.13 12.71 6.65
CA SER A 200 18.06 12.55 5.51
C SER A 200 17.57 13.27 4.26
N MET A 201 16.25 13.40 4.07
CA MET A 201 15.66 14.03 2.90
C MET A 201 15.45 15.53 3.14
N LYS A 202 16.07 16.37 2.31
CA LYS A 202 15.90 17.82 2.35
C LYS A 202 15.19 18.29 1.09
N GLU A 203 14.14 19.06 1.27
CA GLU A 203 13.43 19.71 0.16
C GLU A 203 14.34 20.76 -0.47
N THR A 204 14.66 20.61 -1.76
CA THR A 204 15.60 21.46 -2.47
C THR A 204 14.93 22.42 -3.44
N THR A 205 13.68 22.19 -3.77
CA THR A 205 12.92 23.00 -4.72
C THR A 205 11.68 23.57 -4.05
N PRO A 206 11.48 24.90 -4.03
CA PRO A 206 10.17 25.47 -3.74
C PRO A 206 9.24 25.05 -4.89
N SER A 207 8.54 23.96 -4.74
CA SER A 207 7.50 23.56 -5.69
C SER A 207 6.33 24.51 -5.50
N GLU A 208 6.16 25.48 -6.38
CA GLU A 208 4.89 26.19 -6.56
C GLU A 208 3.89 25.23 -7.22
N MET A 209 3.45 24.23 -6.49
CA MET A 209 2.26 23.47 -6.89
C MET A 209 1.08 24.44 -6.77
N LYS A 210 0.47 24.79 -7.90
CA LYS A 210 -0.81 25.48 -7.89
C LYS A 210 -1.80 24.56 -7.16
N THR A 211 -2.24 24.98 -5.99
CA THR A 211 -3.21 24.27 -5.18
C THR A 211 -4.56 24.32 -5.89
N ALA A 212 -4.94 23.24 -6.56
CA ALA A 212 -6.31 23.06 -7.00
C ALA A 212 -7.21 22.87 -5.78
N THR A 213 -8.42 23.44 -5.83
CA THR A 213 -9.44 23.19 -4.82
C THR A 213 -9.94 21.73 -4.96
N VAL A 214 -10.39 21.11 -3.87
CA VAL A 214 -10.97 19.75 -3.89
C VAL A 214 -12.05 19.62 -4.96
N LYS A 215 -12.90 20.64 -5.13
CA LYS A 215 -13.92 20.68 -6.18
C LYS A 215 -13.33 20.65 -7.60
N GLU A 216 -12.23 21.37 -7.82
CA GLU A 216 -11.53 21.36 -9.12
C GLU A 216 -10.91 20.02 -9.39
N MET A 217 -10.35 19.36 -8.37
CA MET A 217 -9.77 18.02 -8.47
C MET A 217 -10.81 16.98 -8.89
N PHE A 218 -11.95 16.93 -8.22
CA PHE A 218 -13.05 16.03 -8.61
C PHE A 218 -13.62 16.36 -9.99
N SER A 219 -13.82 17.64 -10.30
CA SER A 219 -14.30 18.07 -11.62
C SER A 219 -13.37 17.62 -12.75
N ALA A 220 -12.07 17.70 -12.53
CA ALA A 220 -11.05 17.26 -13.48
C ALA A 220 -11.08 15.75 -13.71
N LEU A 221 -11.19 14.98 -12.63
CA LEU A 221 -11.30 13.53 -12.69
C LEU A 221 -12.54 13.10 -13.50
N PHE A 222 -13.72 13.65 -13.20
CA PHE A 222 -14.96 13.31 -13.89
C PHE A 222 -15.01 13.78 -15.37
N ARG A 223 -14.20 14.77 -15.75
CA ARG A 223 -14.06 15.23 -17.13
C ARG A 223 -13.10 14.38 -17.96
N ASN A 224 -12.31 13.55 -17.31
CA ASN A 224 -11.33 12.67 -17.96
C ASN A 224 -11.89 11.23 -17.98
N ASP A 225 -12.50 10.86 -19.09
CA ASP A 225 -13.09 9.53 -19.32
C ASP A 225 -12.08 8.38 -19.18
N GLN A 226 -10.85 8.56 -19.67
CA GLN A 226 -9.77 7.58 -19.52
C GLN A 226 -9.37 7.40 -18.04
N ALA A 227 -9.25 8.50 -17.30
CA ALA A 227 -8.93 8.43 -15.87
C ALA A 227 -10.04 7.70 -15.09
N MET A 228 -11.31 7.91 -15.43
CA MET A 228 -12.43 7.22 -14.79
C MET A 228 -12.39 5.71 -15.00
N VAL A 229 -12.09 5.24 -16.22
CA VAL A 229 -11.95 3.81 -16.52
C VAL A 229 -10.76 3.21 -15.78
N VAL A 230 -9.63 3.91 -15.75
CA VAL A 230 -8.42 3.46 -15.05
C VAL A 230 -8.67 3.40 -13.54
N VAL A 231 -9.28 4.43 -12.94
CA VAL A 231 -9.61 4.45 -11.51
C VAL A 231 -10.58 3.33 -11.16
N GLY A 232 -11.64 3.10 -11.96
CA GLY A 232 -12.55 1.98 -11.79
C GLY A 232 -11.84 0.62 -11.82
N SER A 233 -10.92 0.43 -12.76
CA SER A 233 -10.10 -0.79 -12.85
C SER A 233 -9.19 -0.96 -11.62
N ILE A 234 -8.57 0.12 -11.15
CA ILE A 234 -7.72 0.11 -9.93
C ILE A 234 -8.55 -0.27 -8.71
N VAL A 235 -9.74 0.30 -8.56
CA VAL A 235 -10.65 -0.03 -7.44
C VAL A 235 -10.99 -1.52 -7.44
N LEU A 236 -11.36 -2.09 -8.59
CA LEU A 236 -11.71 -3.51 -8.70
C LEU A 236 -10.50 -4.41 -8.39
N ILE A 237 -9.31 -4.10 -8.93
CA ILE A 237 -8.09 -4.87 -8.69
C ILE A 237 -7.70 -4.79 -7.21
N ASN A 238 -7.66 -3.60 -6.63
CA ASN A 238 -7.33 -3.44 -5.22
C ASN A 238 -8.35 -4.13 -4.32
N SER A 239 -9.64 -4.08 -4.64
CA SER A 239 -10.67 -4.81 -3.90
C SER A 239 -10.41 -6.32 -3.92
N ALA A 240 -10.06 -6.89 -5.08
CA ALA A 240 -9.71 -8.30 -5.19
C ALA A 240 -8.46 -8.65 -4.35
N LEU A 241 -7.43 -7.79 -4.36
CA LEU A 241 -6.22 -7.96 -3.55
C LEU A 241 -6.52 -7.90 -2.05
N TYR A 242 -7.34 -6.94 -1.60
CA TYR A 242 -7.74 -6.83 -0.20
C TYR A 242 -8.59 -8.02 0.26
N LEU A 243 -9.54 -8.46 -0.56
CA LEU A 243 -10.31 -9.67 -0.27
C LEU A 243 -9.38 -10.88 -0.12
N THR A 244 -8.48 -11.10 -1.08
CA THR A 244 -7.52 -12.20 -1.02
C THR A 244 -6.68 -12.13 0.27
N SER A 245 -6.11 -10.98 0.58
CA SER A 245 -5.25 -10.81 1.76
C SER A 245 -5.99 -11.05 3.09
N ASN A 246 -7.26 -10.64 3.18
CA ASN A 246 -8.03 -10.80 4.40
C ASN A 246 -8.64 -12.20 4.55
N PHE A 247 -9.05 -12.85 3.44
CA PHE A 247 -9.72 -14.16 3.52
C PHE A 247 -8.76 -15.35 3.50
N ILE A 248 -7.54 -15.19 3.02
CA ILE A 248 -6.57 -16.28 2.94
C ILE A 248 -6.25 -16.90 4.31
N ILE A 249 -6.18 -16.09 5.37
CA ILE A 249 -5.94 -16.59 6.74
C ILE A 249 -7.09 -17.48 7.22
N TYR A 250 -8.34 -17.12 6.87
CA TYR A 250 -9.54 -17.90 7.22
C TYR A 250 -9.60 -19.21 6.46
N PHE A 251 -9.17 -19.24 5.19
CA PHE A 251 -9.04 -20.45 4.40
C PHE A 251 -8.11 -21.45 5.10
N PHE A 252 -6.92 -21.01 5.54
CA PHE A 252 -6.00 -21.88 6.26
C PHE A 252 -6.52 -22.29 7.63
N LYS A 253 -7.26 -21.44 8.32
CA LYS A 253 -7.79 -21.72 9.65
C LYS A 253 -8.95 -22.69 9.64
N TYR A 254 -9.91 -22.52 8.72
CA TYR A 254 -11.18 -23.22 8.74
C TYR A 254 -11.28 -24.37 7.74
N ASP A 255 -10.69 -24.24 6.55
CA ASP A 255 -10.76 -25.26 5.50
C ASP A 255 -9.64 -26.30 5.66
N LEU A 256 -8.40 -25.88 5.81
CA LEU A 256 -7.28 -26.79 6.03
C LEU A 256 -7.18 -27.27 7.48
N GLY A 257 -7.51 -26.41 8.45
CA GLY A 257 -7.63 -26.74 9.88
C GLY A 257 -6.37 -27.36 10.51
N GLY A 258 -6.55 -27.94 11.71
CA GLY A 258 -5.51 -28.68 12.42
C GLY A 258 -4.55 -27.83 13.26
N ALA A 259 -3.77 -28.47 14.12
CA ALA A 259 -2.85 -27.79 15.05
C ALA A 259 -1.71 -27.00 14.37
N GLY A 260 -1.41 -27.31 13.11
CA GLY A 260 -0.29 -26.71 12.35
C GLY A 260 -0.71 -25.60 11.35
N TRP A 261 -1.96 -25.17 11.29
CA TRP A 261 -2.45 -24.23 10.25
C TRP A 261 -1.66 -22.93 10.17
N LYS A 262 -1.17 -22.40 11.32
CA LYS A 262 -0.38 -21.16 11.36
C LYS A 262 0.95 -21.30 10.61
N ALA A 263 1.65 -22.44 10.81
CA ALA A 263 2.92 -22.72 10.12
C ALA A 263 2.69 -22.87 8.60
N THR A 264 1.59 -23.57 8.21
CA THR A 264 1.22 -23.77 6.82
C THR A 264 0.85 -22.44 6.14
N TYR A 265 0.08 -21.59 6.83
CA TYR A 265 -0.24 -20.23 6.38
C TYR A 265 1.02 -19.36 6.22
N THR A 266 1.93 -19.40 7.21
CA THR A 266 3.18 -18.64 7.17
C THR A 266 4.05 -19.06 5.97
N LEU A 267 4.18 -20.37 5.73
CA LEU A 267 4.97 -20.87 4.60
C LEU A 267 4.33 -20.50 3.26
N PHE A 268 3.02 -20.65 3.12
CA PHE A 268 2.30 -20.23 1.91
C PHE A 268 2.43 -18.72 1.65
N SER A 269 2.27 -17.90 2.69
CA SER A 269 2.39 -16.43 2.59
C SER A 269 3.82 -16.01 2.25
N THR A 270 4.84 -16.73 2.77
CA THR A 270 6.24 -16.52 2.42
C THR A 270 6.52 -16.77 0.95
N VAL A 271 6.07 -17.93 0.45
CA VAL A 271 6.21 -18.29 -0.97
C VAL A 271 5.45 -17.31 -1.85
N GLY A 272 4.22 -16.92 -1.45
CA GLY A 272 3.40 -15.94 -2.13
C GLY A 272 4.06 -14.56 -2.18
N GLY A 273 4.58 -14.06 -1.05
CA GLY A 273 5.28 -12.78 -0.99
C GLY A 273 6.53 -12.75 -1.87
N ALA A 274 7.33 -13.83 -1.86
CA ALA A 274 8.47 -13.97 -2.76
C ALA A 274 8.03 -13.97 -4.24
N ALA A 275 6.97 -14.70 -4.59
CA ALA A 275 6.41 -14.72 -5.94
C ALA A 275 5.90 -13.36 -6.37
N GLN A 276 5.26 -12.58 -5.50
CA GLN A 276 4.79 -11.23 -5.77
C GLN A 276 5.95 -10.29 -6.11
N ILE A 277 7.02 -10.32 -5.32
CA ILE A 277 8.23 -9.52 -5.56
C ILE A 277 8.89 -9.93 -6.89
N LEU A 278 9.04 -11.23 -7.15
CA LEU A 278 9.59 -11.73 -8.41
C LEU A 278 8.71 -11.33 -9.61
N GLY A 279 7.39 -11.38 -9.45
CA GLY A 279 6.44 -10.91 -10.45
C GLY A 279 6.67 -9.44 -10.83
N MET A 280 6.82 -8.60 -9.83
CA MET A 280 7.02 -7.16 -9.99
C MET A 280 8.41 -6.82 -10.57
N MET A 281 9.48 -7.43 -10.04
CA MET A 281 10.86 -7.04 -10.33
C MET A 281 11.48 -7.78 -11.53
N VAL A 282 11.04 -9.01 -11.80
CA VAL A 282 11.65 -9.87 -12.83
C VAL A 282 10.68 -10.15 -13.98
N LEU A 283 9.51 -10.72 -13.69
CA LEU A 283 8.57 -11.11 -14.74
C LEU A 283 8.02 -9.91 -15.51
N TYR A 284 7.61 -8.86 -14.82
CA TYR A 284 7.10 -7.66 -15.46
C TYR A 284 8.11 -7.04 -16.45
N PRO A 285 9.36 -6.71 -16.08
CA PRO A 285 10.34 -6.18 -17.03
C PRO A 285 10.68 -7.13 -18.18
N LEU A 286 10.71 -8.45 -17.93
CA LEU A 286 10.97 -9.44 -18.97
C LEU A 286 9.84 -9.47 -20.01
N LEU A 287 8.58 -9.50 -19.56
CA LEU A 287 7.42 -9.47 -20.45
C LEU A 287 7.35 -8.15 -21.24
N ARG A 288 7.70 -7.04 -20.60
CA ARG A 288 7.71 -5.70 -21.23
C ARG A 288 8.72 -5.55 -22.36
N LYS A 289 9.72 -6.42 -22.43
CA LYS A 289 10.67 -6.44 -23.59
C LYS A 289 9.98 -6.91 -24.88
N LYS A 290 8.93 -7.74 -24.77
CA LYS A 290 8.26 -8.35 -25.94
C LYS A 290 6.81 -7.91 -26.12
N LEU A 291 6.15 -7.50 -25.04
CA LEU A 291 4.72 -7.19 -24.99
C LEU A 291 4.47 -5.72 -24.63
N SER A 292 3.36 -5.17 -25.12
CA SER A 292 2.88 -3.85 -24.70
C SER A 292 2.35 -3.89 -23.26
N SER A 293 2.27 -2.72 -22.58
CA SER A 293 1.72 -2.63 -21.22
C SER A 293 0.30 -3.21 -21.13
N THR A 294 -0.52 -2.94 -22.15
CA THR A 294 -1.91 -3.44 -22.21
C THR A 294 -1.95 -4.95 -22.39
N GLN A 295 -1.06 -5.52 -23.21
CA GLN A 295 -0.97 -6.99 -23.37
C GLN A 295 -0.52 -7.67 -22.09
N VAL A 296 0.47 -7.10 -21.38
CA VAL A 296 0.92 -7.63 -20.08
C VAL A 296 -0.21 -7.54 -19.05
N PHE A 297 -1.02 -6.48 -19.09
CA PHE A 297 -2.17 -6.32 -18.18
C PHE A 297 -3.21 -7.44 -18.40
N TYR A 298 -3.65 -7.65 -19.66
CA TYR A 298 -4.61 -8.71 -19.97
C TYR A 298 -4.05 -10.11 -19.66
N LEU A 299 -2.77 -10.34 -19.97
CA LEU A 299 -2.11 -11.61 -19.63
C LEU A 299 -2.07 -11.85 -18.12
N SER A 300 -1.71 -10.84 -17.32
CA SER A 300 -1.67 -10.94 -15.88
C SER A 300 -3.06 -11.20 -15.29
N LEU A 301 -4.08 -10.55 -15.84
CA LEU A 301 -5.46 -10.72 -15.41
C LEU A 301 -5.98 -12.12 -15.73
N LEU A 302 -5.72 -12.61 -16.93
CA LEU A 302 -6.09 -13.98 -17.35
C LEU A 302 -5.39 -15.03 -16.47
N LEU A 303 -4.07 -14.91 -16.27
CA LEU A 303 -3.31 -15.84 -15.44
C LEU A 303 -3.77 -15.79 -13.97
N ALA A 304 -4.10 -14.63 -13.44
CA ALA A 304 -4.66 -14.51 -12.10
C ALA A 304 -6.01 -15.24 -11.99
N LEU A 305 -6.91 -15.06 -12.96
CA LEU A 305 -8.19 -15.77 -13.03
C LEU A 305 -7.99 -17.29 -13.12
N CYS A 306 -7.05 -17.76 -13.95
CA CYS A 306 -6.70 -19.18 -14.01
C CYS A 306 -6.16 -19.67 -12.66
N GLY A 307 -5.32 -18.90 -11.98
CA GLY A 307 -4.81 -19.24 -10.66
C GLY A 307 -5.92 -19.36 -9.60
N TYR A 308 -6.86 -18.42 -9.56
CA TYR A 308 -8.03 -18.52 -8.67
C TYR A 308 -8.94 -19.71 -9.05
N GLY A 309 -9.14 -19.97 -10.33
CA GLY A 309 -9.87 -21.16 -10.81
C GLY A 309 -9.21 -22.47 -10.38
N MET A 310 -7.87 -22.56 -10.46
CA MET A 310 -7.12 -23.72 -9.96
C MET A 310 -7.26 -23.88 -8.45
N LEU A 311 -7.18 -22.78 -7.67
CA LEU A 311 -7.43 -22.81 -6.22
C LEU A 311 -8.81 -23.38 -5.91
N LEU A 312 -9.85 -22.91 -6.61
CA LEU A 312 -11.21 -23.40 -6.42
C LEU A 312 -11.32 -24.90 -6.73
N VAL A 313 -10.74 -25.36 -7.84
CA VAL A 313 -10.72 -26.79 -8.20
C VAL A 313 -10.00 -27.61 -7.14
N PHE A 314 -8.86 -27.14 -6.60
CA PHE A 314 -8.13 -27.85 -5.56
C PHE A 314 -8.91 -27.94 -4.25
N CYS A 315 -9.67 -26.90 -3.90
CA CYS A 315 -10.57 -26.94 -2.75
C CYS A 315 -11.68 -27.99 -2.95
N LEU A 316 -12.33 -28.01 -4.13
CA LEU A 316 -13.44 -28.93 -4.42
C LEU A 316 -12.99 -30.40 -4.55
N THR A 317 -11.74 -30.64 -4.96
CA THR A 317 -11.19 -32.00 -5.14
C THR A 317 -10.43 -32.52 -3.91
N GLY A 318 -10.29 -31.70 -2.85
CA GLY A 318 -9.53 -32.07 -1.66
C GLY A 318 -8.00 -32.02 -1.84
N LEU A 319 -7.50 -31.59 -2.99
CA LEU A 319 -6.07 -31.41 -3.26
C LEU A 319 -5.48 -30.25 -2.44
N SER A 320 -6.31 -29.37 -1.88
CA SER A 320 -5.92 -28.28 -0.99
C SER A 320 -5.19 -28.73 0.28
N HIS A 321 -5.37 -29.99 0.70
CA HIS A 321 -4.67 -30.55 1.86
C HIS A 321 -3.16 -30.71 1.65
N SER A 322 -2.68 -30.70 0.39
CA SER A 322 -1.24 -30.70 0.08
C SER A 322 -0.74 -29.26 -0.11
N LEU A 323 0.03 -28.77 0.86
CA LEU A 323 0.62 -27.42 0.78
C LEU A 323 1.45 -27.20 -0.49
N ALA A 324 2.21 -28.21 -0.92
CA ALA A 324 3.04 -28.12 -2.12
C ALA A 324 2.18 -27.89 -3.39
N LEU A 325 1.03 -28.60 -3.50
CA LEU A 325 0.11 -28.40 -4.61
C LEU A 325 -0.57 -27.03 -4.52
N LEU A 326 -0.97 -26.61 -3.32
CA LEU A 326 -1.62 -25.31 -3.10
C LEU A 326 -0.70 -24.12 -3.45
N CYS A 327 0.60 -24.27 -3.26
CA CYS A 327 1.58 -23.24 -3.62
C CYS A 327 1.65 -22.98 -5.14
N ILE A 328 1.30 -23.95 -6.00
CA ILE A 328 1.36 -23.76 -7.46
C ILE A 328 0.43 -22.63 -7.92
N PRO A 329 -0.91 -22.72 -7.70
CA PRO A 329 -1.79 -21.61 -8.05
C PRO A 329 -1.52 -20.37 -7.22
N GLY A 330 -1.09 -20.50 -5.96
CA GLY A 330 -0.70 -19.39 -5.11
C GLY A 330 0.40 -18.54 -5.74
N VAL A 331 1.49 -19.15 -6.19
CA VAL A 331 2.60 -18.46 -6.88
C VAL A 331 2.11 -17.72 -8.12
N VAL A 332 1.24 -18.34 -8.93
CA VAL A 332 0.67 -17.68 -10.11
C VAL A 332 -0.13 -16.44 -9.73
N VAL A 333 -1.05 -16.56 -8.75
CA VAL A 333 -1.89 -15.45 -8.29
C VAL A 333 -1.03 -14.30 -7.75
N PHE A 334 -0.10 -14.59 -6.84
CA PHE A 334 0.72 -13.56 -6.20
C PHE A 334 1.68 -12.89 -7.20
N ALA A 335 2.30 -13.63 -8.11
CA ALA A 335 3.15 -13.05 -9.15
C ALA A 335 2.35 -12.13 -10.08
N CYS A 336 1.14 -12.53 -10.48
CA CYS A 336 0.24 -11.68 -11.29
C CYS A 336 -0.19 -10.43 -10.51
N ASN A 337 -0.49 -10.55 -9.22
CA ASN A 337 -0.82 -9.42 -8.36
C ASN A 337 0.33 -8.40 -8.29
N GLY A 338 1.58 -8.87 -8.19
CA GLY A 338 2.77 -8.01 -8.30
C GLY A 338 2.82 -7.24 -9.61
N MET A 339 2.60 -7.91 -10.74
CA MET A 339 2.59 -7.26 -12.07
C MET A 339 1.43 -6.26 -12.20
N LEU A 340 0.23 -6.60 -11.73
CA LEU A 340 -0.94 -5.72 -11.75
C LEU A 340 -0.72 -4.44 -10.93
N THR A 341 -0.07 -4.53 -9.78
CA THR A 341 0.28 -3.37 -8.94
C THR A 341 1.16 -2.36 -9.68
N VAL A 342 2.14 -2.84 -10.45
CA VAL A 342 2.99 -1.97 -11.28
C VAL A 342 2.18 -1.36 -12.43
N LEU A 343 1.36 -2.17 -13.10
CA LEU A 343 0.58 -1.75 -14.26
C LEU A 343 -0.51 -0.72 -13.91
N THR A 344 -1.19 -0.88 -12.79
CA THR A 344 -2.19 0.09 -12.31
C THR A 344 -1.55 1.46 -12.06
N THR A 345 -0.36 1.49 -11.46
CA THR A 345 0.41 2.71 -11.27
C THR A 345 0.80 3.35 -12.61
N LEU A 346 1.24 2.56 -13.58
CA LEU A 346 1.60 3.02 -14.91
C LEU A 346 0.39 3.60 -15.67
N PHE A 347 -0.74 2.90 -15.64
CA PHE A 347 -1.97 3.37 -16.32
C PHE A 347 -2.52 4.64 -15.71
N LEU A 348 -2.46 4.77 -14.39
CA LEU A 348 -2.84 6.00 -13.72
C LEU A 348 -1.98 7.18 -14.21
N SER A 349 -0.67 7.01 -14.28
CA SER A 349 0.23 8.03 -14.82
C SER A 349 -0.10 8.40 -16.27
N ASN A 350 -0.40 7.41 -17.12
CA ASN A 350 -0.76 7.65 -18.52
C ASN A 350 -2.10 8.41 -18.65
N SER A 351 -3.05 8.18 -17.75
CA SER A 351 -4.35 8.87 -17.77
C SER A 351 -4.24 10.36 -17.41
N VAL A 352 -3.23 10.74 -16.62
CA VAL A 352 -2.90 12.16 -16.34
C VAL A 352 -2.48 12.87 -17.62
N ASP A 353 -1.56 12.25 -18.36
CA ASP A 353 -1.05 12.83 -19.61
C ASP A 353 -2.16 12.98 -20.66
N TYR A 354 -3.07 12.01 -20.75
CA TYR A 354 -4.25 12.10 -21.61
C TYR A 354 -5.18 13.24 -21.19
N GLY A 355 -5.44 13.41 -19.90
CA GLY A 355 -6.22 14.52 -19.37
C GLY A 355 -5.63 15.88 -19.75
N GLN A 356 -4.30 16.02 -19.70
CA GLN A 356 -3.61 17.23 -20.12
C GLN A 356 -3.79 17.52 -21.62
N LEU A 357 -3.72 16.51 -22.47
CA LEU A 357 -3.96 16.66 -23.90
C LEU A 357 -5.40 17.12 -24.21
N LYS A 358 -6.38 16.61 -23.46
CA LYS A 358 -7.80 16.90 -23.68
C LYS A 358 -8.25 18.25 -23.13
N THR A 359 -7.74 18.66 -21.97
CA THR A 359 -8.20 19.86 -21.25
C THR A 359 -7.25 21.06 -21.37
N GLY A 360 -6.04 20.87 -21.92
CA GLY A 360 -4.99 21.91 -21.98
C GLY A 360 -4.41 22.30 -20.63
N ARG A 361 -4.88 21.69 -19.53
CA ARG A 361 -4.42 21.92 -18.16
C ARG A 361 -3.83 20.65 -17.60
N ARG A 362 -2.64 20.74 -17.03
CA ARG A 362 -1.99 19.64 -16.34
C ARG A 362 -2.48 19.59 -14.90
N GLU A 363 -3.43 18.72 -14.64
CA GLU A 363 -4.04 18.57 -13.32
C GLU A 363 -3.38 17.43 -12.55
N GLU A 364 -2.07 17.58 -12.31
CA GLU A 364 -1.26 16.61 -11.55
C GLU A 364 -1.77 16.42 -10.12
N SER A 365 -2.42 17.45 -9.56
CA SER A 365 -2.81 17.48 -8.15
C SER A 365 -3.82 16.38 -7.79
N CYS A 366 -4.71 15.99 -8.69
CA CYS A 366 -5.74 14.98 -8.41
C CYS A 366 -5.21 13.54 -8.46
N LEU A 367 -4.19 13.31 -9.28
CA LEU A 367 -3.64 11.98 -9.56
C LEU A 367 -2.24 11.77 -8.95
N LEU A 368 -1.54 12.86 -8.57
CA LEU A 368 -0.26 12.83 -7.88
C LEU A 368 -0.36 12.25 -6.46
N TYR A 369 -1.52 12.34 -5.82
CA TYR A 369 -1.76 11.68 -4.54
C TYR A 369 -1.88 10.16 -4.66
N THR A 370 -2.01 9.64 -5.90
CA THR A 370 -2.08 8.20 -6.15
C THR A 370 -0.86 7.64 -6.90
N SER A 371 -0.06 8.46 -7.58
CA SER A 371 1.20 7.98 -8.21
C SER A 371 2.06 9.10 -8.81
N PRO A 372 3.39 9.11 -8.63
CA PRO A 372 4.31 10.02 -9.33
C PRO A 372 4.48 9.60 -10.80
N SER A 373 4.28 10.56 -11.74
CA SER A 373 4.38 10.32 -13.18
C SER A 373 5.84 10.36 -13.72
N PRO A 374 6.23 9.43 -14.61
CA PRO A 374 7.57 9.40 -15.22
C PRO A 374 7.79 10.36 -16.41
N ARG A 375 6.80 11.15 -16.85
CA ARG A 375 6.80 11.79 -18.18
C ARG A 375 7.14 13.27 -18.30
N ASP A 376 7.73 13.90 -17.29
CA ASP A 376 8.38 15.23 -17.49
C ASP A 376 9.64 15.16 -18.39
N LEU A 377 9.93 13.97 -18.94
CA LEU A 377 11.12 13.64 -19.74
C LEU A 377 11.14 14.26 -21.16
N TRP A 378 9.99 14.66 -21.71
CA TRP A 378 9.92 15.04 -23.12
C TRP A 378 9.99 16.55 -23.39
N ARG A 379 9.72 17.41 -22.41
CA ARG A 379 9.78 18.87 -22.60
C ARG A 379 11.19 19.47 -22.55
N SER A 380 12.18 18.77 -22.01
CA SER A 380 13.57 19.27 -21.99
C SER A 380 14.34 19.01 -23.30
N ARG A 381 13.73 18.38 -24.31
CA ARG A 381 14.34 18.06 -25.59
C ARG A 381 13.81 18.83 -26.79
N MET A 382 12.94 19.80 -26.62
CA MET A 382 12.66 20.73 -27.71
C MET A 382 13.65 21.91 -27.61
N PRO A 383 14.53 22.11 -28.63
CA PRO A 383 15.29 23.33 -28.70
C PRO A 383 14.30 24.49 -28.84
N SER A 384 14.52 25.56 -28.07
CA SER A 384 13.88 26.85 -28.31
C SER A 384 14.30 27.29 -29.73
N SER A 385 13.47 27.02 -30.70
CA SER A 385 13.61 27.67 -32.01
C SER A 385 12.89 29.01 -31.94
N ALA A 386 13.71 30.04 -32.01
CA ALA A 386 13.52 31.42 -32.43
C ALA A 386 12.07 31.93 -32.57
#